data_b20d6e164a5257f5afb06610c95f55ce
#
_entry.id   b20d6e164a5257f5afb06610c95f55ce
#
_cell.length_a   1.000
_cell.length_b   1.000
_cell.length_c   1.000
_cell.angle_alpha   90.00
_cell.angle_beta   90.00
_cell.angle_gamma   90.00
#
_symmetry.space_group_name_H-M   'P 1'
#
loop_
_entity.id
_entity.type
_entity.pdbx_description
1 polymer ?
#
loop_
_entity_poly.entity_id
_entity_poly.type
_entity_poly.pdbx_seq_one_letter_code
_entity_poly.pdbx_strand_id
1 'polypeptide(L)'
;MKITTNGLMKLGVAFAGVMLAASFVVVSVRARTGVNDFDAAGTYKAKCFACHGAKAEKKWDSTRPDAQMVESIMNGKKAEKPPNMPAFADKGITADQAAALIAYMKSIM
;
A
#
# COMPACT_ATOMS: atom_id res chain seq x y z
N MET A 1 -51.48 27.96 -59.48
CA MET A 1 -50.36 28.28 -58.64
C MET A 1 -50.01 27.11 -57.77
N LYS A 2 -48.98 26.41 -58.09
CA LYS A 2 -48.61 25.17 -57.37
C LYS A 2 -47.55 25.53 -56.33
N ILE A 3 -47.93 25.50 -55.10
CA ILE A 3 -47.03 25.70 -54.01
C ILE A 3 -46.33 24.33 -53.79
N THR A 4 -45.13 24.27 -54.20
CA THR A 4 -44.29 23.05 -53.97
C THR A 4 -43.80 23.09 -52.56
N THR A 5 -44.42 22.31 -51.75
CA THR A 5 -44.08 22.10 -50.33
C THR A 5 -42.89 21.16 -50.14
N ASN A 6 -41.94 21.20 -51.05
CA ASN A 6 -40.86 20.23 -51.04
C ASN A 6 -39.59 20.69 -50.25
N GLY A 7 -39.73 21.82 -49.58
CA GLY A 7 -38.58 22.35 -48.84
C GLY A 7 -38.48 21.96 -47.38
N LEU A 8 -39.53 21.38 -46.83
CA LEU A 8 -39.59 21.23 -45.37
C LEU A 8 -39.21 19.87 -44.83
N MET A 9 -38.94 18.96 -45.75
CA MET A 9 -38.63 17.59 -45.29
C MET A 9 -37.16 17.23 -45.27
N LYS A 10 -36.29 18.19 -45.42
CA LYS A 10 -34.84 17.92 -45.42
C LYS A 10 -34.12 18.45 -44.23
N LEU A 11 -34.85 18.88 -43.25
CA LEU A 11 -34.30 18.94 -41.89
C LEU A 11 -34.50 17.58 -41.23
N GLY A 12 -34.07 16.55 -41.91
CA GLY A 12 -33.68 15.34 -41.27
C GLY A 12 -32.55 15.74 -40.35
N VAL A 13 -32.94 15.93 -39.17
CA VAL A 13 -32.09 16.08 -38.04
C VAL A 13 -31.21 14.85 -38.03
N ALA A 14 -30.06 14.99 -38.64
CA ALA A 14 -28.95 14.15 -38.32
C ALA A 14 -28.51 14.59 -36.90
N PHE A 15 -29.30 14.26 -35.92
CA PHE A 15 -28.76 14.04 -34.60
C PHE A 15 -27.91 12.79 -34.73
N ALA A 16 -26.77 12.95 -35.31
CA ALA A 16 -25.66 12.13 -34.97
C ALA A 16 -25.53 12.30 -33.48
N GLY A 17 -26.10 11.37 -32.73
CA GLY A 17 -25.87 11.27 -31.32
C GLY A 17 -24.37 11.16 -31.18
N VAL A 18 -23.75 12.26 -30.80
CA VAL A 18 -22.45 12.18 -30.16
C VAL A 18 -22.68 11.38 -28.91
N MET A 19 -22.62 10.06 -29.08
CA MET A 19 -22.36 9.18 -27.98
C MET A 19 -20.98 9.56 -27.49
N LEU A 20 -20.96 10.53 -26.60
CA LEU A 20 -19.85 10.69 -25.67
C LEU A 20 -19.82 9.38 -24.89
N ALA A 21 -19.09 8.43 -25.46
CA ALA A 21 -18.62 7.31 -24.68
C ALA A 21 -17.70 7.93 -23.64
N ALA A 22 -18.27 8.29 -22.51
CA ALA A 22 -17.51 8.53 -21.32
C ALA A 22 -16.81 7.20 -21.02
N SER A 23 -15.61 7.07 -21.56
CA SER A 23 -14.72 6.01 -21.16
C SER A 23 -14.42 6.25 -19.70
N PHE A 24 -15.22 5.67 -18.84
CA PHE A 24 -14.84 5.50 -17.44
C PHE A 24 -13.61 4.61 -17.47
N VAL A 25 -12.45 5.24 -17.44
CA VAL A 25 -11.24 4.56 -17.06
C VAL A 25 -11.45 4.17 -15.62
N VAL A 26 -11.97 2.97 -15.43
CA VAL A 26 -11.94 2.33 -14.13
C VAL A 26 -10.47 2.06 -13.88
N VAL A 27 -9.81 3.01 -13.22
CA VAL A 27 -8.52 2.75 -12.63
C VAL A 27 -8.82 1.71 -11.54
N SER A 28 -8.66 0.46 -11.92
CA SER A 28 -8.63 -0.63 -10.95
C SER A 28 -7.39 -0.36 -10.10
N VAL A 29 -7.58 0.34 -9.01
CA VAL A 29 -6.63 0.35 -7.91
C VAL A 29 -6.57 -1.10 -7.45
N ARG A 30 -5.62 -1.84 -8.00
CA ARG A 30 -5.28 -3.13 -7.44
C ARG A 30 -4.81 -2.83 -6.02
N ALA A 31 -5.69 -3.03 -5.08
CA ALA A 31 -5.30 -3.16 -3.70
C ALA A 31 -4.13 -4.16 -3.69
N ARG A 32 -2.99 -3.73 -3.20
CA ARG A 32 -1.83 -4.60 -3.03
C ARG A 32 -2.24 -5.65 -2.01
N THR A 33 -2.70 -6.77 -2.48
CA THR A 33 -3.24 -7.87 -1.69
C THR A 33 -2.18 -8.56 -0.82
N GLY A 34 -0.91 -8.20 -0.97
CA GLY A 34 0.19 -8.83 -0.22
C GLY A 34 0.42 -8.29 1.19
N VAL A 35 -0.12 -7.11 1.53
CA VAL A 35 0.13 -6.49 2.85
C VAL A 35 -1.04 -6.71 3.80
N ASN A 36 -2.23 -6.91 3.27
CA ASN A 36 -3.44 -7.06 4.11
C ASN A 36 -3.54 -8.42 4.80
N ASP A 37 -2.83 -9.44 4.29
CA ASP A 37 -2.85 -10.79 4.87
C ASP A 37 -1.65 -11.05 5.81
N PHE A 38 -0.75 -10.09 5.94
CA PHE A 38 0.41 -10.23 6.81
C PHE A 38 0.04 -9.96 8.26
N ASP A 39 0.15 -10.98 9.09
CA ASP A 39 -0.06 -10.85 10.54
C ASP A 39 1.16 -10.20 11.22
N ALA A 40 1.15 -8.88 11.25
CA ALA A 40 2.21 -8.09 11.88
C ALA A 40 2.25 -8.33 13.40
N ALA A 41 1.10 -8.44 14.04
CA ALA A 41 1.01 -8.67 15.49
C ALA A 41 1.58 -10.03 15.89
N GLY A 42 1.16 -11.09 15.19
CA GLY A 42 1.68 -12.45 15.42
C GLY A 42 3.16 -12.57 15.10
N THR A 43 3.61 -11.95 14.01
CA THR A 43 5.03 -11.93 13.62
C THR A 43 5.87 -11.16 14.65
N TYR A 44 5.40 -10.02 15.11
CA TYR A 44 6.07 -9.26 16.18
C TYR A 44 6.23 -10.09 17.43
N LYS A 45 5.16 -10.72 17.87
CA LYS A 45 5.16 -11.58 19.06
C LYS A 45 6.15 -12.73 18.93
N ALA A 46 6.23 -13.35 17.77
CA ALA A 46 7.10 -14.51 17.54
C ALA A 46 8.57 -14.15 17.36
N LYS A 47 8.88 -13.00 16.75
CA LYS A 47 10.23 -12.68 16.25
C LYS A 47 10.87 -11.44 16.86
N CYS A 48 10.11 -10.53 17.40
CA CYS A 48 10.58 -9.21 17.81
C CYS A 48 10.42 -8.96 19.32
N PHE A 49 9.37 -9.50 19.91
CA PHE A 49 8.96 -9.29 21.29
C PHE A 49 10.08 -9.56 22.31
N ALA A 50 10.83 -10.64 22.14
CA ALA A 50 11.85 -11.03 23.10
C ALA A 50 12.91 -9.95 23.34
N CYS A 51 13.22 -9.16 22.32
CA CYS A 51 14.19 -8.06 22.40
C CYS A 51 13.54 -6.69 22.56
N HIS A 52 12.39 -6.46 21.94
CA HIS A 52 11.75 -5.14 21.90
C HIS A 52 10.67 -4.91 22.94
N GLY A 53 10.17 -5.94 23.58
CA GLY A 53 9.19 -5.86 24.67
C GLY A 53 7.73 -5.82 24.18
N ALA A 54 6.80 -5.85 25.12
CA ALA A 54 5.36 -5.95 24.83
C ALA A 54 4.79 -4.71 24.14
N LYS A 55 5.41 -3.55 24.35
CA LYS A 55 5.02 -2.26 23.79
C LYS A 55 6.10 -1.65 22.89
N ALA A 56 6.97 -2.46 22.34
CA ALA A 56 8.12 -2.02 21.56
C ALA A 56 8.98 -0.95 22.28
N GLU A 57 9.02 -1.01 23.59
CA GLU A 57 9.65 -0.01 24.46
C GLU A 57 11.16 -0.16 24.59
N LYS A 58 11.72 -1.26 24.06
CA LYS A 58 13.13 -1.59 24.25
C LYS A 58 13.89 -1.59 22.92
N LYS A 59 15.10 -1.07 22.96
CA LYS A 59 16.11 -1.19 21.89
C LYS A 59 15.70 -0.64 20.54
N TRP A 60 14.77 0.30 20.48
CA TRP A 60 14.47 1.00 19.25
C TRP A 60 14.07 2.46 19.50
N ASP A 61 14.23 3.27 18.50
CA ASP A 61 13.89 4.68 18.50
C ASP A 61 12.84 4.95 17.42
N SER A 62 11.61 5.20 17.87
CA SER A 62 10.45 5.44 16.98
C SER A 62 10.53 6.76 16.20
N THR A 63 11.46 7.64 16.56
CA THR A 63 11.65 8.92 15.87
C THR A 63 12.53 8.82 14.63
N ARG A 64 13.19 7.68 14.43
CA ARG A 64 14.01 7.44 13.24
C ARG A 64 13.14 7.31 11.99
N PRO A 65 13.67 7.71 10.81
CA PRO A 65 12.96 7.51 9.55
C PRO A 65 12.58 6.04 9.33
N ASP A 66 11.36 5.79 8.87
CA ASP A 66 10.84 4.44 8.64
C ASP A 66 11.72 3.61 7.71
N ALA A 67 12.28 4.25 6.67
CA ALA A 67 13.19 3.58 5.74
C ALA A 67 14.42 2.99 6.43
N GLN A 68 14.99 3.69 7.40
CA GLN A 68 16.12 3.19 8.19
C GLN A 68 15.72 2.05 9.11
N MET A 69 14.52 2.09 9.65
CA MET A 69 14.00 1.02 10.50
C MET A 69 13.71 -0.24 9.67
N VAL A 70 13.14 -0.08 8.48
CA VAL A 70 12.94 -1.18 7.52
C VAL A 70 14.30 -1.80 7.15
N GLU A 71 15.30 -1.00 6.85
CA GLU A 71 16.65 -1.48 6.55
C GLU A 71 17.23 -2.30 7.71
N SER A 72 17.03 -1.83 8.94
CA SER A 72 17.48 -2.56 10.14
C SER A 72 16.80 -3.93 10.29
N ILE A 73 15.52 -4.03 9.96
CA ILE A 73 14.81 -5.31 9.95
C ILE A 73 15.36 -6.23 8.84
N MET A 74 15.53 -5.69 7.65
CA MET A 74 15.94 -6.47 6.48
C MET A 74 17.37 -6.99 6.60
N ASN A 75 18.29 -6.13 7.00
CA ASN A 75 19.73 -6.41 6.98
C ASN A 75 20.32 -6.70 8.37
N GLY A 76 19.52 -6.54 9.40
CA GLY A 76 19.99 -6.62 10.77
C GLY A 76 20.74 -5.35 11.21
N LYS A 77 21.08 -5.30 12.48
CA LYS A 77 21.83 -4.20 13.08
C LYS A 77 22.77 -4.72 14.15
N LYS A 78 24.02 -4.28 14.06
CA LYS A 78 24.99 -4.53 15.11
C LYS A 78 24.63 -3.70 16.35
N ALA A 79 24.49 -4.35 17.48
CA ALA A 79 24.28 -3.69 18.76
C ALA A 79 25.62 -3.36 19.43
N GLU A 80 25.61 -2.34 20.30
CA GLU A 80 26.78 -2.04 21.16
C GLU A 80 27.09 -3.19 22.14
N LYS A 81 26.03 -3.83 22.60
CA LYS A 81 26.08 -5.02 23.45
C LYS A 81 25.28 -6.14 22.80
N PRO A 82 25.81 -7.38 22.73
CA PRO A 82 25.07 -8.52 22.22
C PRO A 82 23.77 -8.77 23.01
N PRO A 83 22.74 -9.36 22.34
CA PRO A 83 22.72 -9.85 20.99
C PRO A 83 22.52 -8.77 19.93
N ASN A 84 23.06 -8.98 18.73
CA ASN A 84 22.78 -8.18 17.58
C ASN A 84 21.35 -8.43 17.06
N MET A 85 20.75 -7.43 16.39
CA MET A 85 19.51 -7.64 15.68
C MET A 85 19.79 -8.46 14.40
N PRO A 86 19.17 -9.63 14.23
CA PRO A 86 19.40 -10.45 13.03
C PRO A 86 18.77 -9.86 11.79
N ALA A 87 19.27 -10.25 10.62
CA ALA A 87 18.67 -9.93 9.33
C ALA A 87 17.44 -10.80 9.09
N PHE A 88 16.27 -10.19 8.92
CA PHE A 88 15.03 -10.92 8.70
C PHE A 88 14.69 -11.14 7.22
N ALA A 89 15.40 -10.49 6.30
CA ALA A 89 15.29 -10.81 4.87
C ALA A 89 15.57 -12.30 4.60
N ASP A 90 16.58 -12.84 5.25
CA ASP A 90 16.96 -14.26 5.14
C ASP A 90 15.93 -15.21 5.79
N LYS A 91 15.01 -14.65 6.57
CA LYS A 91 13.94 -15.39 7.27
C LYS A 91 12.58 -15.22 6.61
N GLY A 92 12.55 -14.71 5.38
CA GLY A 92 11.34 -14.58 4.58
C GLY A 92 10.52 -13.31 4.82
N ILE A 93 11.04 -12.32 5.55
CA ILE A 93 10.38 -11.02 5.71
C ILE A 93 10.72 -10.13 4.52
N THR A 94 9.68 -9.63 3.85
CA THR A 94 9.83 -8.66 2.76
C THR A 94 9.92 -7.22 3.29
N ALA A 95 10.37 -6.28 2.46
CA ALA A 95 10.42 -4.86 2.83
C ALA A 95 9.04 -4.30 3.18
N ASP A 96 7.99 -4.69 2.46
CA ASP A 96 6.60 -4.28 2.76
C ASP A 96 6.12 -4.86 4.10
N GLN A 97 6.46 -6.08 4.41
CA GLN A 97 6.18 -6.71 5.71
C GLN A 97 6.97 -6.04 6.84
N ALA A 98 8.22 -5.66 6.59
CA ALA A 98 9.02 -4.90 7.54
C ALA A 98 8.38 -3.53 7.83
N ALA A 99 7.88 -2.83 6.80
CA ALA A 99 7.14 -1.58 6.97
C ALA A 99 5.86 -1.78 7.80
N ALA A 100 5.14 -2.87 7.59
CA ALA A 100 3.96 -3.24 8.40
C ALA A 100 4.33 -3.52 9.86
N LEU A 101 5.46 -4.17 10.12
CA LEU A 101 5.98 -4.38 11.47
C LEU A 101 6.32 -3.05 12.17
N ILE A 102 6.95 -2.11 11.47
CA ILE A 102 7.23 -0.77 12.00
C ILE A 102 5.94 -0.04 12.36
N ALA A 103 4.94 -0.07 11.47
CA ALA A 103 3.64 0.54 11.75
C ALA A 103 2.95 -0.10 12.97
N TYR A 104 3.02 -1.41 13.09
CA TYR A 104 2.50 -2.14 14.26
C TYR A 104 3.25 -1.72 15.54
N MET A 105 4.57 -1.69 15.53
CA MET A 105 5.37 -1.29 16.69
C MET A 105 5.01 0.12 17.17
N LYS A 106 4.81 1.07 16.26
CA LYS A 106 4.35 2.42 16.60
C LYS A 106 2.95 2.44 17.20
N SER A 107 2.09 1.50 16.82
CA SER A 107 0.72 1.44 17.30
C SER A 107 0.56 0.89 18.72
N ILE A 108 1.56 0.15 19.21
CA ILE A 108 1.53 -0.50 20.53
C ILE A 108 2.32 0.25 21.62
N MET A 109 2.95 1.37 21.24
CA MET A 109 3.71 2.22 22.17
C MET A 109 2.83 3.00 23.11
#